data_cfb516cd37c8c693df1ac5715449c82e
#
_entry.id   cfb516cd37c8c693df1ac5715449c82e
#
_cell.length_a   1.000
_cell.length_b   1.000
_cell.length_c   1.000
_cell.angle_alpha   90.00
_cell.angle_beta   90.00
_cell.angle_gamma   90.00
#
_symmetry.space_group_name_H-M   'P 1'
#
loop_
_entity.id
_entity.type
_entity.pdbx_description
1 polymer ?
#
loop_
_entity_poly.entity_id
_entity_poly.type
_entity_poly.pdbx_seq_one_letter_code
_entity_poly.pdbx_strand_id
1 'polypeptide(L)'
;MHSLLNRQLRKHLGIKDEVPAELKAFIAAVDAGYSSMDNQRALLERSLELSSQELSEANERVRLASEEIALKNKRLEALSSKLAKYLSPQVYDSIFSGKQEVKITSDRKRLTVFFSDIAGFTETAERLESEDLTQLLNHYLTEMSRIAFSYGATVDKYVGDAIVAFFGDPETQGVKEDALACVKMAIAMRERLRDLKHVWRDAGIEKPLECRIGINTGYCTVGNFGSEDRMEYTIIGSGVNLAARLESAATPGEILIAYETFAHVKDEVYCEECDLIKVKGFSHPVHTYRVIDLHENLKEKHEVRAEMPHFKLDANLKLMSDDERQEAAMMLREMLARLSMESVAVLSPVHLADA
;
A
#
# COMPACT_ATOMS: atom_id res chain seq x y z
N MET A 1 -65.98 22.97 -47.91
CA MET A 1 -64.93 22.87 -48.96
C MET A 1 -63.64 23.38 -48.38
N HIS A 2 -62.55 22.61 -48.50
CA HIS A 2 -61.24 22.91 -47.97
C HIS A 2 -60.67 24.24 -48.46
N SER A 3 -60.08 25.06 -47.63
CA SER A 3 -59.66 26.45 -47.93
C SER A 3 -58.68 26.54 -49.11
N LEU A 4 -57.77 25.59 -49.21
CA LEU A 4 -56.78 25.49 -50.30
C LEU A 4 -57.44 25.16 -51.60
N LEU A 5 -58.40 24.22 -51.66
CA LEU A 5 -59.13 23.85 -52.81
C LEU A 5 -60.01 25.05 -53.31
N ASN A 6 -60.66 25.75 -52.42
CA ASN A 6 -61.44 26.94 -52.73
C ASN A 6 -60.57 28.04 -53.39
N ARG A 7 -59.33 28.22 -52.82
CA ARG A 7 -58.36 29.17 -53.36
C ARG A 7 -57.84 28.77 -54.75
N GLN A 8 -57.65 27.47 -55.02
CA GLN A 8 -57.20 26.94 -56.30
C GLN A 8 -58.31 27.04 -57.37
N LEU A 9 -59.54 26.71 -57.02
CA LEU A 9 -60.71 26.86 -57.91
C LEU A 9 -60.92 28.30 -58.36
N ARG A 10 -60.79 29.25 -57.43
CA ARG A 10 -60.86 30.69 -57.74
C ARG A 10 -59.71 31.15 -58.63
N LYS A 11 -58.48 30.71 -58.36
CA LYS A 11 -57.26 31.16 -59.02
C LYS A 11 -57.14 30.61 -60.45
N HIS A 12 -57.43 29.32 -60.63
CA HIS A 12 -57.12 28.61 -61.86
C HIS A 12 -58.30 28.31 -62.74
N LEU A 13 -59.57 28.22 -62.23
CA LEU A 13 -60.75 27.89 -62.94
C LEU A 13 -61.79 29.06 -62.97
N GLY A 14 -61.49 30.16 -62.28
CA GLY A 14 -62.36 31.31 -62.20
C GLY A 14 -63.71 31.08 -61.48
N ILE A 15 -63.88 29.94 -60.84
CA ILE A 15 -65.15 29.59 -60.17
C ILE A 15 -65.21 30.35 -58.83
N LYS A 16 -66.12 31.30 -58.71
CA LYS A 16 -66.27 32.14 -57.53
C LYS A 16 -67.39 31.68 -56.58
N ASP A 17 -68.53 31.25 -57.08
CA ASP A 17 -69.72 31.00 -56.24
C ASP A 17 -70.46 29.68 -56.54
N GLU A 18 -70.57 29.19 -57.76
CA GLU A 18 -71.21 27.89 -58.07
C GLU A 18 -70.29 26.97 -58.87
N VAL A 19 -70.18 25.75 -58.40
CA VAL A 19 -69.43 24.69 -59.09
C VAL A 19 -70.30 24.07 -60.20
N PRO A 20 -69.85 23.98 -61.46
CA PRO A 20 -70.54 23.28 -62.50
C PRO A 20 -70.91 21.85 -62.11
N ALA A 21 -72.15 21.42 -62.50
CA ALA A 21 -72.74 20.13 -62.15
C ALA A 21 -71.81 18.96 -62.50
N GLU A 22 -71.12 19.04 -63.64
CA GLU A 22 -70.20 18.05 -64.19
C GLU A 22 -68.92 17.90 -63.33
N LEU A 23 -68.53 18.93 -62.57
CA LEU A 23 -67.33 18.94 -61.74
C LEU A 23 -67.61 18.70 -60.25
N LYS A 24 -68.88 18.65 -59.81
CA LYS A 24 -69.22 18.51 -58.38
C LYS A 24 -68.67 17.26 -57.73
N ALA A 25 -68.77 16.11 -58.40
CA ALA A 25 -68.22 14.83 -57.84
C ALA A 25 -66.68 14.83 -57.72
N PHE A 26 -65.99 15.39 -58.74
CA PHE A 26 -64.55 15.50 -58.73
C PHE A 26 -64.07 16.45 -57.61
N ILE A 27 -64.66 17.59 -57.47
CA ILE A 27 -64.32 18.58 -56.46
C ILE A 27 -64.64 18.04 -55.07
N ALA A 28 -65.69 17.26 -54.85
CA ALA A 28 -65.98 16.59 -53.56
C ALA A 28 -64.96 15.55 -53.23
N ALA A 29 -64.46 14.76 -54.19
CA ALA A 29 -63.41 13.78 -53.99
C ALA A 29 -62.06 14.45 -53.61
N VAL A 30 -61.74 15.57 -54.32
CA VAL A 30 -60.48 16.33 -53.97
C VAL A 30 -60.60 17.01 -52.61
N ASP A 31 -61.80 17.56 -52.27
CA ASP A 31 -62.08 18.14 -50.96
C ASP A 31 -61.93 17.13 -49.83
N ALA A 32 -62.42 15.91 -49.99
CA ALA A 32 -62.23 14.79 -49.05
C ALA A 32 -60.76 14.39 -48.93
N GLY A 33 -60.06 14.42 -50.11
CA GLY A 33 -58.56 14.12 -50.07
C GLY A 33 -57.79 15.15 -49.26
N TYR A 34 -58.05 16.46 -49.50
CA TYR A 34 -57.36 17.51 -48.69
C TYR A 34 -57.72 17.43 -47.22
N SER A 35 -58.99 17.21 -46.88
CA SER A 35 -59.41 17.03 -45.48
C SER A 35 -58.78 15.79 -44.81
N SER A 36 -58.67 14.69 -45.58
CA SER A 36 -57.97 13.48 -45.10
C SER A 36 -56.48 13.73 -44.87
N MET A 37 -55.77 14.43 -45.74
CA MET A 37 -54.35 14.79 -45.58
C MET A 37 -54.14 15.71 -44.38
N ASP A 38 -55.01 16.71 -44.18
CA ASP A 38 -54.89 17.58 -42.98
C ASP A 38 -55.08 16.80 -41.66
N ASN A 39 -56.08 15.89 -41.66
CA ASN A 39 -56.27 15.01 -40.48
C ASN A 39 -55.06 14.10 -40.23
N GLN A 40 -54.49 13.49 -41.27
CA GLN A 40 -53.28 12.68 -41.15
C GLN A 40 -52.12 13.51 -40.68
N ARG A 41 -51.94 14.73 -41.18
CA ARG A 41 -50.89 15.64 -40.73
C ARG A 41 -51.05 16.01 -39.27
N ALA A 42 -52.24 16.36 -38.83
CA ALA A 42 -52.54 16.69 -37.43
C ALA A 42 -52.24 15.50 -36.46
N LEU A 43 -52.56 14.27 -36.90
CA LEU A 43 -52.25 13.06 -36.15
C LEU A 43 -50.74 12.82 -36.04
N LEU A 44 -50.00 13.04 -37.14
CA LEU A 44 -48.53 12.91 -37.14
C LEU A 44 -47.87 13.98 -36.27
N GLU A 45 -48.30 15.24 -36.35
CA GLU A 45 -47.81 16.33 -35.53
C GLU A 45 -48.02 16.02 -34.03
N ARG A 46 -49.24 15.56 -33.67
CA ARG A 46 -49.54 15.16 -32.27
C ARG A 46 -48.72 13.96 -31.81
N SER A 47 -48.51 12.97 -32.69
CA SER A 47 -47.67 11.81 -32.38
C SER A 47 -46.21 12.21 -32.15
N LEU A 48 -45.68 13.13 -32.96
CA LEU A 48 -44.32 13.68 -32.80
C LEU A 48 -44.18 14.48 -31.50
N GLU A 49 -45.18 15.30 -31.15
CA GLU A 49 -45.15 16.04 -29.87
C GLU A 49 -45.14 15.09 -28.67
N LEU A 50 -46.02 14.05 -28.67
CA LEU A 50 -46.05 13.06 -27.62
C LEU A 50 -44.72 12.29 -27.52
N SER A 51 -44.18 11.81 -28.64
CA SER A 51 -42.89 11.12 -28.65
C SER A 51 -41.74 12.01 -28.18
N SER A 52 -41.74 13.30 -28.53
CA SER A 52 -40.76 14.28 -28.08
C SER A 52 -40.84 14.51 -26.57
N GLN A 53 -42.09 14.61 -26.05
CA GLN A 53 -42.29 14.75 -24.60
C GLN A 53 -41.84 13.49 -23.83
N GLU A 54 -42.22 12.28 -24.29
CA GLU A 54 -41.84 11.02 -23.71
C GLU A 54 -40.31 10.84 -23.70
N LEU A 55 -39.66 11.21 -24.82
CA LEU A 55 -38.19 11.17 -24.92
C LEU A 55 -37.51 12.14 -23.95
N SER A 56 -38.06 13.37 -23.82
CA SER A 56 -37.55 14.35 -22.87
C SER A 56 -37.66 13.89 -21.43
N GLU A 57 -38.81 13.31 -21.05
CA GLU A 57 -39.03 12.75 -19.72
C GLU A 57 -38.14 11.52 -19.45
N ALA A 58 -37.94 10.66 -20.46
CA ALA A 58 -37.04 9.52 -20.36
C ALA A 58 -35.58 9.98 -20.16
N ASN A 59 -35.12 10.95 -20.94
CA ASN A 59 -33.78 11.51 -20.80
C ASN A 59 -33.56 12.15 -19.45
N GLU A 60 -34.51 12.88 -18.90
CA GLU A 60 -34.41 13.47 -17.56
C GLU A 60 -34.35 12.39 -16.47
N ARG A 61 -35.14 11.32 -16.59
CA ARG A 61 -35.06 10.18 -15.65
C ARG A 61 -33.70 9.50 -15.71
N VAL A 62 -33.13 9.28 -16.91
CA VAL A 62 -31.82 8.71 -17.10
C VAL A 62 -30.73 9.62 -16.49
N ARG A 63 -30.82 10.93 -16.69
CA ARG A 63 -29.92 11.92 -16.13
C ARG A 63 -29.93 11.87 -14.60
N LEU A 64 -31.10 11.93 -13.98
CA LEU A 64 -31.23 11.86 -12.51
C LEU A 64 -30.74 10.53 -11.93
N ALA A 65 -31.04 9.41 -12.59
CA ALA A 65 -30.54 8.10 -12.17
C ALA A 65 -29.01 8.02 -12.27
N SER A 66 -28.42 8.58 -13.33
CA SER A 66 -26.97 8.64 -13.50
C SER A 66 -26.29 9.48 -12.43
N GLU A 67 -26.85 10.63 -12.06
CA GLU A 67 -26.36 11.48 -10.98
C GLU A 67 -26.45 10.77 -9.61
N GLU A 68 -27.54 10.07 -9.34
CA GLU A 68 -27.71 9.28 -8.11
C GLU A 68 -26.68 8.14 -8.01
N ILE A 69 -26.45 7.41 -9.11
CA ILE A 69 -25.46 6.33 -9.18
C ILE A 69 -24.05 6.92 -8.96
N ALA A 70 -23.71 8.03 -9.60
CA ALA A 70 -22.42 8.67 -9.41
C ALA A 70 -22.18 9.10 -7.95
N LEU A 71 -23.19 9.64 -7.28
CA LEU A 71 -23.12 10.00 -5.88
C LEU A 71 -22.97 8.78 -4.96
N LYS A 72 -23.70 7.70 -5.23
CA LYS A 72 -23.58 6.43 -4.50
C LYS A 72 -22.19 5.81 -4.67
N ASN A 73 -21.66 5.79 -5.89
CA ASN A 73 -20.31 5.28 -6.18
C ASN A 73 -19.25 6.07 -5.41
N LYS A 74 -19.30 7.41 -5.47
CA LYS A 74 -18.39 8.27 -4.71
C LYS A 74 -18.44 7.99 -3.20
N ARG A 75 -19.62 7.74 -2.65
CA ARG A 75 -19.79 7.39 -1.25
C ARG A 75 -19.24 6.02 -0.93
N LEU A 76 -19.44 5.03 -1.80
CA LEU A 76 -18.86 3.68 -1.65
C LEU A 76 -17.35 3.70 -1.71
N GLU A 77 -16.75 4.43 -2.66
CA GLU A 77 -15.30 4.62 -2.75
C GLU A 77 -14.71 5.25 -1.48
N ALA A 78 -15.37 6.29 -0.95
CA ALA A 78 -14.94 6.94 0.29
C ALA A 78 -15.03 6.00 1.51
N LEU A 79 -16.05 5.16 1.61
CA LEU A 79 -16.18 4.16 2.66
C LEU A 79 -15.14 3.05 2.50
N SER A 80 -14.96 2.54 1.29
CA SER A 80 -13.96 1.55 0.94
C SER A 80 -12.55 2.01 1.31
N SER A 81 -12.17 3.26 0.96
CA SER A 81 -10.88 3.86 1.34
C SER A 81 -10.67 4.01 2.85
N LYS A 82 -11.75 4.19 3.62
CA LYS A 82 -11.67 4.21 5.08
C LYS A 82 -11.45 2.81 5.65
N LEU A 83 -12.17 1.81 5.12
CA LEU A 83 -12.03 0.40 5.53
C LEU A 83 -10.66 -0.17 5.16
N ALA A 84 -10.06 0.26 4.06
CA ALA A 84 -8.71 -0.13 3.65
C ALA A 84 -7.65 0.15 4.72
N LYS A 85 -7.86 1.11 5.62
CA LYS A 85 -6.93 1.42 6.72
C LYS A 85 -6.95 0.40 7.86
N TYR A 86 -7.94 -0.47 7.92
CA TYR A 86 -8.09 -1.52 8.95
C TYR A 86 -7.67 -2.90 8.45
N LEU A 87 -7.33 -3.02 7.18
CA LEU A 87 -6.87 -4.26 6.56
C LEU A 87 -5.46 -4.05 5.99
N SER A 88 -4.70 -5.13 5.89
CA SER A 88 -3.47 -5.10 5.09
C SER A 88 -3.83 -4.83 3.62
N PRO A 89 -3.04 -4.03 2.87
CA PRO A 89 -3.32 -3.72 1.48
C PRO A 89 -3.57 -4.96 0.62
N GLN A 90 -2.79 -6.01 0.80
CA GLN A 90 -2.91 -7.26 0.03
C GLN A 90 -4.23 -7.98 0.30
N VAL A 91 -4.69 -8.00 1.56
CA VAL A 91 -5.98 -8.59 1.96
C VAL A 91 -7.13 -7.75 1.41
N TYR A 92 -7.03 -6.43 1.53
CA TYR A 92 -8.00 -5.51 0.96
C TYR A 92 -8.15 -5.72 -0.56
N ASP A 93 -7.05 -5.72 -1.31
CA ASP A 93 -7.06 -5.90 -2.76
C ASP A 93 -7.61 -7.28 -3.15
N SER A 94 -7.29 -8.33 -2.41
CA SER A 94 -7.78 -9.69 -2.64
C SER A 94 -9.30 -9.79 -2.46
N ILE A 95 -9.85 -9.16 -1.43
CA ILE A 95 -11.30 -9.14 -1.15
C ILE A 95 -12.04 -8.29 -2.20
N PHE A 96 -11.60 -7.04 -2.43
CA PHE A 96 -12.30 -6.10 -3.32
C PHE A 96 -12.14 -6.43 -4.81
N SER A 97 -11.09 -7.16 -5.21
CA SER A 97 -10.97 -7.72 -6.56
C SER A 97 -11.80 -8.99 -6.78
N GLY A 98 -12.43 -9.52 -5.73
CA GLY A 98 -13.20 -10.77 -5.78
C GLY A 98 -12.34 -12.05 -5.87
N LYS A 99 -11.03 -11.95 -5.67
CA LYS A 99 -10.14 -13.12 -5.61
C LYS A 99 -10.39 -13.96 -4.36
N GLN A 100 -10.81 -13.33 -3.28
CA GLN A 100 -11.09 -13.95 -2.00
C GLN A 100 -12.52 -13.66 -1.55
N GLU A 101 -13.24 -14.71 -1.19
CA GLU A 101 -14.56 -14.58 -0.57
C GLU A 101 -14.43 -14.36 0.94
N VAL A 102 -15.30 -13.51 1.49
CA VAL A 102 -15.39 -13.26 2.94
C VAL A 102 -16.24 -14.37 3.57
N LYS A 103 -15.63 -15.53 3.78
CA LYS A 103 -16.22 -16.73 4.43
C LYS A 103 -15.25 -17.25 5.47
N ILE A 104 -15.77 -17.97 6.48
CA ILE A 104 -14.93 -18.73 7.41
C ILE A 104 -14.34 -19.91 6.63
N THR A 105 -13.13 -19.72 6.12
CA THR A 105 -12.36 -20.73 5.40
C THR A 105 -10.89 -20.49 5.64
N SER A 106 -10.12 -21.55 5.62
CA SER A 106 -8.69 -21.49 5.82
C SER A 106 -7.95 -22.55 5.03
N ASP A 107 -6.74 -22.24 4.63
CA ASP A 107 -5.84 -23.11 3.88
C ASP A 107 -4.55 -23.36 4.64
N ARG A 108 -3.99 -24.57 4.49
CA ARG A 108 -2.68 -24.89 5.02
C ARG A 108 -1.61 -24.53 3.97
N LYS A 109 -0.80 -23.52 4.25
CA LYS A 109 0.25 -23.03 3.37
C LYS A 109 1.60 -22.98 4.08
N ARG A 110 2.67 -22.99 3.29
CA ARG A 110 4.02 -22.75 3.81
C ARG A 110 4.30 -21.26 3.73
N LEU A 111 4.39 -20.61 4.88
CA LEU A 111 4.52 -19.18 5.04
C LEU A 111 5.81 -18.83 5.77
N THR A 112 6.32 -17.63 5.55
CA THR A 112 7.35 -17.03 6.39
C THR A 112 6.71 -16.05 7.34
N VAL A 113 6.81 -16.31 8.64
CA VAL A 113 6.16 -15.57 9.71
C VAL A 113 7.19 -14.69 10.41
N PHE A 114 6.81 -13.45 10.65
CA PHE A 114 7.61 -12.41 11.27
C PHE A 114 6.92 -11.90 12.54
N PHE A 115 7.69 -11.81 13.62
CA PHE A 115 7.32 -11.13 14.86
C PHE A 115 8.38 -10.11 15.20
N SER A 116 7.98 -8.93 15.62
CA SER A 116 8.87 -7.95 16.25
C SER A 116 8.21 -7.31 17.45
N ASP A 117 9.01 -6.94 18.45
CA ASP A 117 8.59 -6.30 19.69
C ASP A 117 9.67 -5.31 20.15
N ILE A 118 9.28 -4.19 20.76
CA ILE A 118 10.23 -3.19 21.27
C ILE A 118 10.76 -3.63 22.62
N ALA A 119 12.07 -3.77 22.75
CA ALA A 119 12.69 -4.16 24.00
C ALA A 119 12.48 -3.10 25.10
N GLY A 120 11.86 -3.51 26.22
CA GLY A 120 11.61 -2.64 27.36
C GLY A 120 10.57 -1.55 27.12
N PHE A 121 9.63 -1.76 26.16
CA PHE A 121 8.58 -0.79 25.87
C PHE A 121 7.70 -0.46 27.08
N THR A 122 7.39 -1.43 27.92
CA THR A 122 6.60 -1.22 29.15
C THR A 122 7.25 -0.18 30.06
N GLU A 123 8.58 -0.26 30.28
CA GLU A 123 9.31 0.75 31.06
C GLU A 123 9.29 2.14 30.40
N THR A 124 9.35 2.19 29.08
CA THR A 124 9.27 3.43 28.32
C THR A 124 7.87 4.02 28.42
N ALA A 125 6.83 3.19 28.35
CA ALA A 125 5.43 3.59 28.47
C ALA A 125 5.08 4.14 29.86
N GLU A 126 5.70 3.63 30.93
CA GLU A 126 5.51 4.13 32.29
C GLU A 126 6.16 5.51 32.55
N ARG A 127 7.13 5.90 31.74
CA ARG A 127 7.89 7.16 31.90
C ARG A 127 7.38 8.30 31.05
N LEU A 128 6.66 8.01 29.95
CA LEU A 128 6.16 9.01 29.02
C LEU A 128 4.71 9.42 29.34
N GLU A 129 4.40 10.67 29.11
CA GLU A 129 2.99 11.11 29.08
C GLU A 129 2.23 10.41 27.95
N SER A 130 0.92 10.23 28.13
CA SER A 130 0.09 9.45 27.20
C SER A 130 0.13 9.96 25.75
N GLU A 131 0.21 11.27 25.58
CA GLU A 131 0.27 11.93 24.27
C GLU A 131 1.59 11.64 23.56
N ASP A 132 2.72 11.75 24.28
CA ASP A 132 4.06 11.50 23.75
C ASP A 132 4.24 10.02 23.40
N LEU A 133 3.76 9.13 24.29
CA LEU A 133 3.74 7.69 24.03
C LEU A 133 2.95 7.35 22.77
N THR A 134 1.78 7.95 22.60
CA THR A 134 0.92 7.72 21.42
C THR A 134 1.59 8.22 20.15
N GLN A 135 2.22 9.39 20.18
CA GLN A 135 2.97 9.93 19.03
C GLN A 135 4.16 9.05 18.68
N LEU A 136 4.95 8.62 19.67
CA LEU A 136 6.09 7.73 19.49
C LEU A 136 5.67 6.41 18.85
N LEU A 137 4.66 5.74 19.42
CA LEU A 137 4.16 4.46 18.94
C LEU A 137 3.61 4.57 17.52
N ASN A 138 2.80 5.57 17.24
CA ASN A 138 2.25 5.80 15.90
C ASN A 138 3.34 6.10 14.86
N HIS A 139 4.38 6.85 15.24
CA HIS A 139 5.53 7.11 14.38
C HIS A 139 6.29 5.81 14.09
N TYR A 140 6.60 5.02 15.13
CA TYR A 140 7.24 3.70 14.99
C TYR A 140 6.44 2.78 14.08
N LEU A 141 5.15 2.56 14.38
CA LEU A 141 4.29 1.68 13.58
C LEU A 141 4.17 2.15 12.13
N THR A 142 4.12 3.46 11.89
CA THR A 142 4.06 4.03 10.53
C THR A 142 5.32 3.73 9.74
N GLU A 143 6.51 3.94 10.33
CA GLU A 143 7.78 3.69 9.67
C GLU A 143 7.99 2.20 9.39
N MET A 144 7.70 1.34 10.37
CA MET A 144 7.83 -0.12 10.21
C MET A 144 6.83 -0.68 9.19
N SER A 145 5.59 -0.19 9.19
CA SER A 145 4.58 -0.65 8.22
C SER A 145 4.90 -0.25 6.79
N ARG A 146 5.44 0.95 6.57
CA ARG A 146 5.91 1.37 5.24
C ARG A 146 6.97 0.43 4.69
N ILE A 147 7.93 0.04 5.55
CA ILE A 147 8.94 -0.94 5.18
C ILE A 147 8.28 -2.30 4.90
N ALA A 148 7.39 -2.77 5.77
CA ALA A 148 6.70 -4.04 5.59
C ALA A 148 5.98 -4.11 4.24
N PHE A 149 5.19 -3.10 3.91
CA PHE A 149 4.46 -3.03 2.64
C PHE A 149 5.38 -2.93 1.43
N SER A 150 6.51 -2.22 1.52
CA SER A 150 7.47 -2.11 0.41
C SER A 150 8.15 -3.44 0.06
N TYR A 151 8.23 -4.37 1.01
CA TYR A 151 8.73 -5.73 0.77
C TYR A 151 7.63 -6.75 0.46
N GLY A 152 6.36 -6.34 0.41
CA GLY A 152 5.23 -7.21 0.09
C GLY A 152 4.71 -8.04 1.28
N ALA A 153 4.98 -7.62 2.52
CA ALA A 153 4.49 -8.29 3.72
C ALA A 153 2.98 -8.10 3.90
N THR A 154 2.29 -9.15 4.28
CA THR A 154 0.93 -9.06 4.82
C THR A 154 1.03 -8.80 6.32
N VAL A 155 0.72 -7.59 6.76
CA VAL A 155 0.66 -7.25 8.18
C VAL A 155 -0.64 -7.84 8.75
N ASP A 156 -0.51 -8.79 9.65
CA ASP A 156 -1.64 -9.44 10.33
C ASP A 156 -2.26 -8.50 11.36
N LYS A 157 -1.47 -8.11 12.35
CA LYS A 157 -1.95 -7.26 13.46
C LYS A 157 -0.81 -6.57 14.21
N TYR A 158 -1.20 -5.55 14.95
CA TYR A 158 -0.38 -4.96 16.01
C TYR A 158 -0.88 -5.43 17.37
N VAL A 159 0.02 -5.83 18.25
CA VAL A 159 -0.29 -6.22 19.64
C VAL A 159 0.52 -5.31 20.56
N GLY A 160 -0.05 -4.16 20.91
CA GLY A 160 0.71 -3.09 21.57
C GLY A 160 1.76 -2.53 20.60
N ASP A 161 3.02 -2.67 20.96
CA ASP A 161 4.20 -2.31 20.17
C ASP A 161 4.70 -3.45 19.26
N ALA A 162 4.19 -4.66 19.44
CA ALA A 162 4.55 -5.80 18.61
C ALA A 162 3.87 -5.76 17.23
N ILE A 163 4.62 -6.15 16.21
CA ILE A 163 4.14 -6.29 14.84
C ILE A 163 4.18 -7.77 14.45
N VAL A 164 3.03 -8.28 13.99
CA VAL A 164 2.92 -9.61 13.41
C VAL A 164 2.67 -9.47 11.91
N ALA A 165 3.51 -10.10 11.11
CA ALA A 165 3.40 -10.09 9.66
C ALA A 165 3.79 -11.45 9.07
N PHE A 166 3.41 -11.70 7.83
CA PHE A 166 3.78 -12.92 7.11
C PHE A 166 3.92 -12.69 5.61
N PHE A 167 4.58 -13.64 4.95
CA PHE A 167 4.77 -13.69 3.50
C PHE A 167 4.28 -15.03 2.97
N GLY A 168 3.80 -15.03 1.73
CA GLY A 168 3.33 -16.24 1.05
C GLY A 168 1.80 -16.35 0.94
N ASP A 169 1.06 -15.34 1.42
CA ASP A 169 -0.39 -15.24 1.30
C ASP A 169 -0.86 -13.77 1.53
N PRO A 170 -1.88 -13.26 0.83
CA PRO A 170 -2.60 -13.84 -0.29
C PRO A 170 -1.76 -13.92 -1.57
N GLU A 171 -0.64 -13.22 -1.64
CA GLU A 171 0.30 -13.25 -2.75
C GLU A 171 1.61 -13.96 -2.34
N THR A 172 2.21 -14.67 -3.28
CA THR A 172 3.51 -15.35 -3.08
C THR A 172 4.37 -15.23 -4.31
N GLN A 173 5.68 -15.08 -4.10
CA GLN A 173 6.70 -15.17 -5.14
C GLN A 173 7.44 -16.51 -5.11
N GLY A 174 7.12 -17.36 -4.14
CA GLY A 174 7.78 -18.62 -3.87
C GLY A 174 8.36 -18.64 -2.45
N VAL A 175 8.42 -19.83 -1.84
CA VAL A 175 8.83 -19.95 -0.41
C VAL A 175 10.22 -19.38 -0.14
N LYS A 176 11.16 -19.52 -1.08
CA LYS A 176 12.53 -18.99 -0.96
C LYS A 176 12.52 -17.46 -1.04
N GLU A 177 11.84 -16.93 -2.05
CA GLU A 177 11.73 -15.50 -2.32
C GLU A 177 10.98 -14.79 -1.17
N ASP A 178 9.92 -15.38 -0.68
CA ASP A 178 9.12 -14.89 0.46
C ASP A 178 9.96 -14.86 1.75
N ALA A 179 10.76 -15.91 2.01
CA ALA A 179 11.66 -15.95 3.15
C ALA A 179 12.76 -14.88 3.05
N LEU A 180 13.32 -14.70 1.87
CA LEU A 180 14.34 -13.70 1.61
C LEU A 180 13.80 -12.28 1.75
N ALA A 181 12.61 -12.02 1.19
CA ALA A 181 11.93 -10.72 1.33
C ALA A 181 11.65 -10.39 2.81
N CYS A 182 11.21 -11.38 3.59
CA CYS A 182 10.99 -11.22 5.03
C CYS A 182 12.27 -10.86 5.79
N VAL A 183 13.38 -11.54 5.51
CA VAL A 183 14.67 -11.25 6.20
C VAL A 183 15.22 -9.89 5.73
N LYS A 184 15.13 -9.54 4.45
CA LYS A 184 15.52 -8.21 3.95
C LYS A 184 14.69 -7.10 4.60
N MET A 185 13.39 -7.29 4.75
CA MET A 185 12.50 -6.40 5.49
C MET A 185 12.96 -6.20 6.94
N ALA A 186 13.27 -7.29 7.63
CA ALA A 186 13.74 -7.23 9.02
C ALA A 186 15.06 -6.45 9.17
N ILE A 187 16.01 -6.65 8.24
CA ILE A 187 17.27 -5.88 8.19
C ILE A 187 16.98 -4.40 7.97
N ALA A 188 16.12 -4.06 6.99
CA ALA A 188 15.74 -2.68 6.70
C ALA A 188 15.03 -2.01 7.89
N MET A 189 14.16 -2.71 8.61
CA MET A 189 13.52 -2.22 9.83
C MET A 189 14.56 -1.94 10.93
N ARG A 190 15.51 -2.85 11.15
CA ARG A 190 16.60 -2.66 12.12
C ARG A 190 17.47 -1.45 11.77
N GLU A 191 17.79 -1.24 10.52
CA GLU A 191 18.56 -0.07 10.06
C GLU A 191 17.77 1.21 10.25
N ARG A 192 16.48 1.22 9.86
CA ARG A 192 15.62 2.39 10.05
C ARG A 192 15.49 2.80 11.52
N LEU A 193 15.38 1.84 12.42
CA LEU A 193 15.37 2.11 13.87
C LEU A 193 16.66 2.79 14.34
N ARG A 194 17.82 2.40 13.78
CA ARG A 194 19.10 3.07 14.08
C ARG A 194 19.11 4.53 13.61
N ASP A 195 18.57 4.81 12.44
CA ASP A 195 18.46 6.17 11.90
C ASP A 195 17.52 7.04 12.75
N LEU A 196 16.40 6.46 13.21
CA LEU A 196 15.43 7.15 14.05
C LEU A 196 15.92 7.47 15.46
N LYS A 197 17.02 6.89 15.94
CA LYS A 197 17.60 7.16 17.28
C LYS A 197 17.84 8.65 17.53
N HIS A 198 18.30 9.37 16.53
CA HIS A 198 18.54 10.81 16.64
C HIS A 198 17.23 11.60 16.72
N VAL A 199 16.26 11.28 15.89
CA VAL A 199 14.94 11.91 15.85
C VAL A 199 14.22 11.77 17.21
N TRP A 200 14.26 10.58 17.78
CA TRP A 200 13.60 10.31 19.07
C TRP A 200 14.35 10.92 20.25
N ARG A 201 15.68 11.00 20.18
CA ARG A 201 16.46 11.71 21.20
C ARG A 201 16.14 13.20 21.24
N ASP A 202 16.00 13.83 20.06
CA ASP A 202 15.62 15.23 19.94
C ASP A 202 14.18 15.48 20.44
N ALA A 203 13.33 14.45 20.41
CA ALA A 203 11.99 14.44 20.99
C ALA A 203 11.96 14.10 22.50
N GLY A 204 13.13 14.02 23.17
CA GLY A 204 13.23 13.78 24.63
C GLY A 204 13.25 12.30 25.02
N ILE A 205 13.37 11.36 24.08
CA ILE A 205 13.46 9.92 24.37
C ILE A 205 14.94 9.57 24.54
N GLU A 206 15.38 9.50 25.78
CA GLU A 206 16.78 9.27 26.13
C GLU A 206 17.28 7.89 25.70
N LYS A 207 16.43 6.86 25.86
CA LYS A 207 16.77 5.47 25.53
C LYS A 207 16.30 5.13 24.12
N PRO A 208 17.20 4.81 23.19
CA PRO A 208 16.81 4.45 21.83
C PRO A 208 15.94 3.19 21.83
N LEU A 209 14.90 3.18 20.99
CA LEU A 209 14.08 1.99 20.80
C LEU A 209 14.87 0.94 20.00
N GLU A 210 14.91 -0.27 20.51
CA GLU A 210 15.49 -1.43 19.85
C GLU A 210 14.47 -2.56 19.80
N CYS A 211 14.32 -3.19 18.64
CA CYS A 211 13.38 -4.30 18.49
C CYS A 211 14.11 -5.64 18.63
N ARG A 212 13.40 -6.62 19.15
CA ARG A 212 13.67 -8.03 18.98
C ARG A 212 12.88 -8.54 17.82
N ILE A 213 13.48 -9.37 16.98
CA ILE A 213 12.80 -9.89 15.78
C ILE A 213 12.98 -11.40 15.71
N GLY A 214 11.87 -12.12 15.48
CA GLY A 214 11.86 -13.56 15.29
C GLY A 214 11.19 -13.94 13.96
N ILE A 215 11.84 -14.80 13.16
CA ILE A 215 11.34 -15.22 11.86
C ILE A 215 11.38 -16.74 11.74
N ASN A 216 10.31 -17.32 11.26
CA ASN A 216 10.20 -18.74 10.96
C ASN A 216 9.47 -19.02 9.66
N THR A 217 10.02 -19.91 8.83
CA THR A 217 9.37 -20.41 7.61
C THR A 217 8.82 -21.81 7.90
N GLY A 218 7.51 -22.01 7.69
CA GLY A 218 6.90 -23.31 7.98
C GLY A 218 5.42 -23.38 7.60
N TYR A 219 4.81 -24.53 7.83
CA TYR A 219 3.38 -24.72 7.59
C TYR A 219 2.56 -23.99 8.64
N CYS A 220 1.67 -23.12 8.16
CA CYS A 220 0.66 -22.42 8.94
C CYS A 220 -0.70 -22.62 8.29
N THR A 221 -1.76 -22.42 9.06
CA THR A 221 -3.11 -22.30 8.52
C THR A 221 -3.44 -20.82 8.42
N VAL A 222 -3.77 -20.36 7.22
CA VAL A 222 -4.08 -18.94 6.90
C VAL A 222 -5.51 -18.84 6.39
N GLY A 223 -6.23 -17.80 6.76
CA GLY A 223 -7.59 -17.57 6.30
C GLY A 223 -8.42 -16.73 7.26
N ASN A 224 -9.73 -16.79 7.09
CA ASN A 224 -10.68 -16.09 7.92
C ASN A 224 -11.06 -16.94 9.14
N PHE A 225 -10.73 -16.45 10.31
CA PHE A 225 -11.02 -17.08 11.59
C PHE A 225 -11.94 -16.17 12.42
N GLY A 226 -12.80 -16.76 13.22
CA GLY A 226 -13.69 -16.04 14.14
C GLY A 226 -15.13 -16.56 14.11
N SER A 227 -16.08 -15.66 14.28
CA SER A 227 -17.51 -15.94 14.19
C SER A 227 -18.10 -15.40 12.88
N GLU A 228 -19.37 -15.74 12.60
CA GLU A 228 -20.12 -15.18 11.46
C GLU A 228 -20.22 -13.66 11.52
N ASP A 229 -20.24 -13.07 12.72
CA ASP A 229 -20.38 -11.63 12.94
C ASP A 229 -19.04 -10.88 12.99
N ARG A 230 -17.93 -11.60 13.28
CA ARG A 230 -16.60 -11.02 13.40
C ARG A 230 -15.54 -12.00 12.93
N MET A 231 -14.87 -11.67 11.85
CA MET A 231 -13.78 -12.43 11.27
C MET A 231 -12.49 -11.62 11.26
N GLU A 232 -11.38 -12.33 11.40
CA GLU A 232 -10.02 -11.80 11.21
C GLU A 232 -9.31 -12.66 10.18
N TYR A 233 -8.68 -12.03 9.20
CA TYR A 233 -7.79 -12.73 8.30
C TYR A 233 -6.44 -12.85 8.98
N THR A 234 -6.06 -14.03 9.38
CA THR A 234 -4.89 -14.27 10.24
C THR A 234 -4.27 -15.64 10.00
N ILE A 235 -3.14 -15.88 10.64
CA ILE A 235 -2.39 -17.12 10.60
C ILE A 235 -2.39 -17.82 11.96
N ILE A 236 -2.54 -19.15 11.97
CA ILE A 236 -2.41 -19.97 13.16
C ILE A 236 -1.52 -21.18 12.90
N GLY A 237 -0.89 -21.71 13.94
CA GLY A 237 -0.12 -22.94 13.89
C GLY A 237 1.16 -22.90 14.71
N SER A 238 1.85 -24.05 14.78
CA SER A 238 3.12 -24.18 15.49
C SER A 238 4.22 -23.28 14.89
N GLY A 239 4.21 -23.09 13.57
CA GLY A 239 5.14 -22.19 12.88
C GLY A 239 5.03 -20.74 13.33
N VAL A 240 3.80 -20.26 13.61
CA VAL A 240 3.51 -18.91 14.14
C VAL A 240 4.08 -18.80 15.58
N ASN A 241 3.79 -19.80 16.40
CA ASN A 241 4.28 -19.83 17.78
C ASN A 241 5.81 -19.89 17.85
N LEU A 242 6.45 -20.55 16.88
CA LEU A 242 7.92 -20.59 16.83
C LEU A 242 8.50 -19.22 16.53
N ALA A 243 7.97 -18.48 15.55
CA ALA A 243 8.43 -17.12 15.25
C ALA A 243 8.31 -16.19 16.47
N ALA A 244 7.18 -16.24 17.21
CA ALA A 244 6.99 -15.49 18.45
C ALA A 244 8.01 -15.87 19.54
N ARG A 245 8.40 -17.15 19.63
CA ARG A 245 9.41 -17.60 20.60
C ARG A 245 10.83 -17.19 20.20
N LEU A 246 11.12 -17.16 18.91
CA LEU A 246 12.40 -16.63 18.41
C LEU A 246 12.53 -15.13 18.73
N GLU A 247 11.46 -14.35 18.52
CA GLU A 247 11.41 -12.95 18.92
C GLU A 247 11.73 -12.79 20.41
N SER A 248 11.01 -13.51 21.27
CA SER A 248 11.21 -13.43 22.72
C SER A 248 12.62 -13.89 23.19
N ALA A 249 13.29 -14.76 22.44
CA ALA A 249 14.63 -15.24 22.71
C ALA A 249 15.74 -14.33 22.15
N ALA A 250 15.39 -13.43 21.22
CA ALA A 250 16.33 -12.52 20.61
C ALA A 250 16.80 -11.45 21.61
N THR A 251 18.06 -11.05 21.51
CA THR A 251 18.61 -9.89 22.22
C THR A 251 18.10 -8.60 21.55
N PRO A 252 17.92 -7.49 22.28
CA PRO A 252 17.56 -6.21 21.68
C PRO A 252 18.48 -5.83 20.51
N GLY A 253 17.87 -5.48 19.36
CA GLY A 253 18.60 -5.17 18.12
C GLY A 253 18.96 -6.38 17.26
N GLU A 254 18.65 -7.60 17.70
CA GLU A 254 18.93 -8.83 16.95
C GLU A 254 17.71 -9.36 16.20
N ILE A 255 18.02 -10.12 15.14
CA ILE A 255 17.06 -10.86 14.32
C ILE A 255 17.42 -12.34 14.44
N LEU A 256 16.56 -13.15 15.06
CA LEU A 256 16.70 -14.59 15.15
C LEU A 256 15.81 -15.30 14.14
N ILE A 257 16.36 -16.27 13.43
CA ILE A 257 15.63 -17.09 12.47
C ILE A 257 15.77 -18.58 12.78
N ALA A 258 14.77 -19.38 12.46
CA ALA A 258 14.83 -20.83 12.52
C ALA A 258 15.64 -21.41 11.35
N TYR A 259 16.07 -22.66 11.50
CA TYR A 259 16.82 -23.40 10.46
C TYR A 259 16.12 -23.41 9.11
N GLU A 260 14.79 -23.59 9.09
CA GLU A 260 14.02 -23.62 7.84
C GLU A 260 14.11 -22.29 7.09
N THR A 261 14.08 -21.16 7.80
CA THR A 261 14.29 -19.84 7.20
C THR A 261 15.74 -19.69 6.72
N PHE A 262 16.70 -20.05 7.58
CA PHE A 262 18.13 -20.01 7.24
C PHE A 262 18.45 -20.79 5.96
N ALA A 263 17.90 -22.01 5.81
CA ALA A 263 18.13 -22.85 4.64
C ALA A 263 17.71 -22.18 3.32
N HIS A 264 16.71 -21.27 3.36
CA HIS A 264 16.26 -20.53 2.21
C HIS A 264 17.09 -19.27 1.91
N VAL A 265 17.68 -18.64 2.93
CA VAL A 265 18.31 -17.31 2.78
C VAL A 265 19.83 -17.31 2.83
N LYS A 266 20.48 -18.40 3.23
CA LYS A 266 21.93 -18.52 3.48
C LYS A 266 22.83 -18.08 2.33
N ASP A 267 22.34 -18.17 1.09
CA ASP A 267 23.12 -17.80 -0.09
C ASP A 267 23.27 -16.26 -0.25
N GLU A 268 22.31 -15.50 0.30
CA GLU A 268 22.28 -14.03 0.21
C GLU A 268 22.48 -13.32 1.54
N VAL A 269 22.20 -14.01 2.66
CA VAL A 269 22.24 -13.45 4.01
C VAL A 269 23.32 -14.13 4.84
N TYR A 270 24.21 -13.33 5.41
CA TYR A 270 25.18 -13.82 6.38
C TYR A 270 24.53 -13.98 7.74
N CYS A 271 24.59 -15.21 8.27
CA CYS A 271 24.02 -15.58 9.57
C CYS A 271 25.07 -16.29 10.41
N GLU A 272 25.00 -16.10 11.72
CA GLU A 272 25.81 -16.83 12.72
C GLU A 272 24.90 -17.84 13.40
N GLU A 273 25.40 -19.06 13.57
CA GLU A 273 24.70 -20.10 14.32
C GLU A 273 24.71 -19.75 15.82
N CYS A 274 23.55 -19.88 16.43
CA CYS A 274 23.36 -19.65 17.87
C CYS A 274 23.09 -20.96 18.62
N ASP A 275 23.06 -20.88 19.95
CA ASP A 275 22.71 -22.01 20.78
C ASP A 275 21.30 -22.53 20.49
N LEU A 276 21.14 -23.84 20.73
CA LEU A 276 19.85 -24.51 20.63
C LEU A 276 18.89 -23.96 21.69
N ILE A 277 17.71 -23.50 21.22
CA ILE A 277 16.67 -23.04 22.14
C ILE A 277 15.60 -24.13 22.38
N LYS A 278 15.24 -24.31 23.65
CA LYS A 278 14.08 -25.13 24.02
C LYS A 278 12.82 -24.28 23.94
N VAL A 279 11.92 -24.64 23.07
CA VAL A 279 10.66 -23.92 22.83
C VAL A 279 9.50 -24.74 23.39
N LYS A 280 8.68 -24.15 24.25
CA LYS A 280 7.48 -24.81 24.79
C LYS A 280 6.55 -25.24 23.64
N GLY A 281 6.21 -26.52 23.58
CA GLY A 281 5.36 -27.10 22.53
C GLY A 281 6.14 -27.75 21.39
N PHE A 282 7.47 -27.73 21.44
CA PHE A 282 8.32 -28.48 20.50
C PHE A 282 9.03 -29.62 21.26
N SER A 283 9.06 -30.82 20.67
CA SER A 283 9.65 -32.01 21.28
C SER A 283 11.16 -32.00 21.27
N HIS A 284 11.78 -31.24 20.36
CA HIS A 284 13.22 -31.11 20.20
C HIS A 284 13.66 -29.66 20.27
N PRO A 285 14.88 -29.38 20.76
CA PRO A 285 15.49 -28.06 20.67
C PRO A 285 15.56 -27.59 19.22
N VAL A 286 15.38 -26.30 18.99
CA VAL A 286 15.38 -25.68 17.65
C VAL A 286 16.72 -25.02 17.40
N HIS A 287 17.32 -25.31 16.24
CA HIS A 287 18.50 -24.60 15.75
C HIS A 287 18.12 -23.19 15.35
N THR A 288 18.86 -22.22 15.84
CA THR A 288 18.63 -20.81 15.60
C THR A 288 19.84 -20.13 15.00
N TYR A 289 19.59 -19.11 14.20
CA TYR A 289 20.62 -18.34 13.52
C TYR A 289 20.35 -16.86 13.72
N ARG A 290 21.40 -16.12 14.04
CA ARG A 290 21.38 -14.66 14.13
C ARG A 290 21.70 -14.06 12.77
N VAL A 291 20.80 -13.24 12.25
CA VAL A 291 21.00 -12.51 11.00
C VAL A 291 21.93 -11.31 11.24
N ILE A 292 23.06 -11.30 10.58
CA ILE A 292 24.03 -10.20 10.66
C ILE A 292 23.70 -9.15 9.61
N ASP A 293 23.81 -9.49 8.30
CA ASP A 293 23.52 -8.59 7.20
C ASP A 293 23.46 -9.37 5.87
N LEU A 294 23.12 -8.69 4.78
CA LEU A 294 23.28 -9.23 3.43
C LEU A 294 24.77 -9.41 3.11
N HIS A 295 25.11 -10.47 2.39
CA HIS A 295 26.49 -10.67 1.94
C HIS A 295 27.01 -9.50 1.09
N GLU A 296 26.13 -8.86 0.33
CA GLU A 296 26.44 -7.68 -0.48
C GLU A 296 26.80 -6.48 0.39
N ASN A 297 25.99 -6.15 1.38
CA ASN A 297 26.24 -5.05 2.31
C ASN A 297 27.56 -5.25 3.09
N LEU A 298 27.88 -6.47 3.45
CA LEU A 298 29.14 -6.80 4.15
C LEU A 298 30.37 -6.59 3.25
N LYS A 299 30.25 -6.88 1.95
CA LYS A 299 31.31 -6.56 0.99
C LYS A 299 31.53 -5.07 0.89
N GLU A 300 30.46 -4.28 0.74
CA GLU A 300 30.52 -2.82 0.67
C GLU A 300 31.07 -2.20 1.97
N LYS A 301 30.64 -2.69 3.14
CA LYS A 301 31.13 -2.23 4.45
C LYS A 301 32.60 -2.56 4.70
N HIS A 302 33.13 -3.59 4.06
CA HIS A 302 34.54 -3.97 4.18
C HIS A 302 35.44 -3.27 3.16
N GLU A 303 34.89 -2.80 2.04
CA GLU A 303 35.62 -2.05 1.01
C GLU A 303 35.21 -0.57 1.08
N VAL A 304 36.11 0.25 1.63
CA VAL A 304 35.91 1.69 1.67
C VAL A 304 36.67 2.30 0.51
N ARG A 305 35.95 2.80 -0.50
CA ARG A 305 36.53 3.47 -1.66
C ARG A 305 35.95 4.86 -1.81
N ALA A 306 36.83 5.85 -1.91
CA ALA A 306 36.47 7.22 -2.26
C ALA A 306 37.51 7.79 -3.22
N GLU A 307 37.09 8.36 -4.32
CA GLU A 307 37.96 8.98 -5.32
C GLU A 307 37.41 10.35 -5.72
N MET A 308 38.24 11.35 -5.50
CA MET A 308 38.02 12.75 -5.91
C MET A 308 39.27 13.27 -6.58
N PRO A 309 39.24 14.38 -7.32
CA PRO A 309 40.40 14.86 -8.10
C PRO A 309 41.74 14.93 -7.36
N HIS A 310 41.71 15.16 -6.04
CA HIS A 310 42.90 15.28 -5.20
C HIS A 310 42.87 14.41 -3.95
N PHE A 311 41.95 13.43 -3.90
CA PHE A 311 41.82 12.52 -2.76
C PHE A 311 41.41 11.12 -3.23
N LYS A 312 42.18 10.12 -2.80
CA LYS A 312 41.85 8.72 -3.04
C LYS A 312 41.98 7.92 -1.75
N LEU A 313 40.94 7.21 -1.40
CA LEU A 313 40.92 6.25 -0.30
C LEU A 313 40.52 4.88 -0.88
N ASP A 314 41.32 3.86 -0.61
CA ASP A 314 41.01 2.47 -0.95
C ASP A 314 41.46 1.61 0.22
N ALA A 315 40.51 1.04 0.93
CA ALA A 315 40.76 0.21 2.10
C ALA A 315 39.85 -1.01 2.12
N ASN A 316 40.42 -2.19 2.31
CA ASN A 316 39.65 -3.42 2.55
C ASN A 316 39.81 -3.83 4.01
N LEU A 317 38.84 -3.45 4.83
CA LEU A 317 38.84 -3.66 6.27
C LEU A 317 38.88 -5.13 6.67
N LYS A 318 38.46 -6.06 5.81
CA LYS A 318 38.48 -7.50 6.08
C LYS A 318 39.88 -8.08 5.98
N LEU A 319 40.73 -7.52 5.13
CA LEU A 319 42.08 -7.98 4.91
C LEU A 319 43.10 -7.36 5.90
N MET A 320 42.71 -6.31 6.62
CA MET A 320 43.55 -5.62 7.59
C MET A 320 43.65 -6.41 8.89
N SER A 321 44.85 -6.54 9.39
CA SER A 321 45.13 -6.98 10.75
C SER A 321 44.65 -5.94 11.77
N ASP A 322 44.59 -6.30 13.06
CA ASP A 322 44.17 -5.36 14.10
C ASP A 322 45.15 -4.19 14.26
N ASP A 323 46.45 -4.43 14.06
CA ASP A 323 47.48 -3.39 14.09
C ASP A 323 47.32 -2.43 12.90
N GLU A 324 47.08 -2.94 11.67
CA GLU A 324 46.85 -2.13 10.48
C GLU A 324 45.58 -1.30 10.61
N ARG A 325 44.50 -1.83 11.23
CA ARG A 325 43.27 -1.07 11.50
C ARG A 325 43.50 0.09 12.47
N GLN A 326 44.30 -0.13 13.54
CA GLN A 326 44.66 0.92 14.50
C GLN A 326 45.48 2.01 13.84
N GLU A 327 46.47 1.64 13.04
CA GLU A 327 47.32 2.57 12.32
C GLU A 327 46.52 3.39 11.29
N ALA A 328 45.67 2.74 10.50
CA ALA A 328 44.75 3.42 9.55
C ALA A 328 43.80 4.38 10.26
N ALA A 329 43.27 3.98 11.42
CA ALA A 329 42.37 4.83 12.21
C ALA A 329 43.09 6.07 12.75
N MET A 330 44.36 5.98 13.15
CA MET A 330 45.18 7.10 13.57
C MET A 330 45.44 8.05 12.38
N MET A 331 45.86 7.50 11.23
CA MET A 331 46.10 8.30 10.01
C MET A 331 44.85 9.06 9.56
N LEU A 332 43.67 8.42 9.55
CA LEU A 332 42.40 9.05 9.17
C LEU A 332 42.00 10.15 10.17
N ARG A 333 42.23 9.98 11.47
CA ARG A 333 41.96 11.03 12.46
C ARG A 333 42.88 12.23 12.28
N GLU A 334 44.18 11.99 12.03
CA GLU A 334 45.12 13.09 11.75
C GLU A 334 44.80 13.84 10.50
N MET A 335 44.39 13.14 9.40
CA MET A 335 43.95 13.74 8.16
C MET A 335 42.69 14.58 8.36
N LEU A 336 41.70 14.05 9.10
CA LEU A 336 40.46 14.77 9.42
C LEU A 336 40.74 16.05 10.21
N ALA A 337 41.68 15.99 11.19
CA ALA A 337 42.07 17.16 11.96
C ALA A 337 42.71 18.24 11.08
N ARG A 338 43.57 17.88 10.14
CA ARG A 338 44.18 18.83 9.17
C ARG A 338 43.15 19.45 8.26
N LEU A 339 42.27 18.67 7.66
CA LEU A 339 41.19 19.18 6.81
C LEU A 339 40.23 20.11 7.57
N SER A 340 39.97 19.86 8.85
CA SER A 340 39.13 20.72 9.69
C SER A 340 39.82 22.02 10.09
N MET A 341 41.14 22.01 10.32
CA MET A 341 41.92 23.21 10.66
C MET A 341 42.07 24.18 9.48
N GLU A 342 42.24 23.68 8.24
CA GLU A 342 42.28 24.53 7.06
C GLU A 342 40.97 25.23 6.75
N SER A 343 39.84 24.60 7.07
CA SER A 343 38.51 25.23 6.92
C SER A 343 38.28 26.40 7.88
N VAL A 344 38.92 26.43 9.04
CA VAL A 344 38.84 27.54 10.03
C VAL A 344 39.76 28.68 9.67
N ALA A 345 40.89 28.45 9.00
CA ALA A 345 41.83 29.48 8.60
C ALA A 345 41.35 30.41 7.46
N VAL A 346 40.35 29.98 6.68
CA VAL A 346 39.74 30.77 5.60
C VAL A 346 38.67 31.76 6.09
N LEU A 347 38.28 31.70 7.37
CA LEU A 347 37.26 32.57 7.98
C LEU A 347 37.81 33.60 8.98
N SER A 348 39.10 34.00 8.85
CA SER A 348 39.62 35.12 9.61
C SER A 348 39.19 36.45 8.99
N PRO A 349 38.66 37.41 9.79
CA PRO A 349 38.01 38.61 9.28
C PRO A 349 39.01 39.58 8.66
N VAL A 350 38.64 40.07 7.49
CA VAL A 350 39.28 41.25 6.84
C VAL A 350 39.08 42.46 7.78
N HIS A 351 40.19 43.13 8.08
CA HIS A 351 40.33 44.38 8.78
C HIS A 351 39.20 45.38 8.47
N LEU A 352 38.56 45.83 9.53
CA LEU A 352 38.07 47.20 9.64
C LEU A 352 39.26 48.05 10.11
N ALA A 353 39.87 48.79 9.19
CA ALA A 353 40.72 49.92 9.49
C ALA A 353 40.30 51.08 8.59
N ASP A 354 39.93 52.14 9.28
CA ASP A 354 39.97 53.57 8.89
C ASP A 354 39.01 54.10 7.79
N ALA A 355 37.95 54.75 8.20
CA ALA A 355 37.76 56.24 8.10
C ALA A 355 36.41 56.63 8.76
#